data_9a911984d5c70cb363e091469200ce01
#
_entry.id   9a911984d5c70cb363e091469200ce01
#
_cell.length_a   1.000
_cell.length_b   1.000
_cell.length_c   1.000
_cell.angle_alpha   90.00
_cell.angle_beta   90.00
_cell.angle_gamma   90.00
#
_symmetry.space_group_name_H-M   'P 1'
#
loop_
_entity.id
_entity.type
_entity.pdbx_description
1 polymer ?
#
loop_
_entity_poly.entity_id
_entity_poly.type
_entity_poly.pdbx_seq_one_letter_code
_entity_poly.pdbx_strand_id
1 'polypeptide(L)'
;MIFVGNDWAEDHHDVHVMDEAGRRLDARRLPEGLAGIRELHELIAAHAEEPDQVVIGIETDRGLWVDALSAAGYQLFAINPLAVSRYRDRHHVSGAKSDASDAKLLADLVRTDRHNHRRAAGDSVQSEAIKVLARAHQTLIWARSRHTLALRSALREYYPAALKAFEDLDDRDALAVLGRAPTPEQGVRLTLPAIQSALKRGGRQRNIAARAREIQARLRTEQLAAPAALSAAFAATTRATVAILVELNRQIGDLETSLANHFETHPDADIYLSLPGLGVILGARVLGEFGDDPNRYTDAKSRKNYAGTSPLTVASGKKRAVLARHIRNRRLYDAIDQWAFCALTASPGARAFYDQHRAAGDLHHQALRALGNRLVGILHGCLRHHTNYDEQRAWAHRQTTPNTQAA
;
A
#
# COMPACT_ATOMS: atom_id res chain seq x y z
N MET A 1 22.71 -15.64 25.80
CA MET A 1 22.17 -14.91 24.63
C MET A 1 22.98 -13.63 24.44
N ILE A 2 23.13 -13.19 23.17
CA ILE A 2 23.68 -11.87 22.85
C ILE A 2 22.63 -11.03 22.12
N PHE A 3 22.73 -9.72 22.28
CA PHE A 3 21.80 -8.75 21.70
C PHE A 3 22.60 -7.79 20.81
N VAL A 4 22.16 -7.70 19.57
CA VAL A 4 22.83 -6.92 18.53
C VAL A 4 21.88 -5.80 18.07
N GLY A 5 22.36 -4.59 18.09
CA GLY A 5 21.68 -3.48 17.43
C GLY A 5 22.41 -3.15 16.14
N ASN A 6 21.65 -2.99 15.06
CA ASN A 6 22.18 -2.66 13.75
C ASN A 6 21.47 -1.41 13.23
N ASP A 7 22.17 -0.30 13.27
CA ASP A 7 21.74 0.94 12.60
C ASP A 7 22.39 0.99 11.22
N TRP A 8 21.56 1.21 10.18
CA TRP A 8 21.99 1.14 8.79
C TRP A 8 22.02 2.50 8.11
N ALA A 9 23.02 2.71 7.29
CA ALA A 9 23.10 3.78 6.31
C ALA A 9 23.26 3.20 4.90
N GLU A 10 23.36 4.06 3.88
CA GLU A 10 23.45 3.62 2.49
C GLU A 10 24.76 2.84 2.20
N ASP A 11 25.84 3.16 2.88
CA ASP A 11 27.20 2.64 2.65
C ASP A 11 27.81 1.87 3.83
N HIS A 12 27.13 1.87 4.98
CA HIS A 12 27.66 1.19 6.18
C HIS A 12 26.56 0.83 7.19
N HIS A 13 26.96 0.02 8.15
CA HIS A 13 26.15 -0.36 9.32
C HIS A 13 26.93 -0.10 10.60
N ASP A 14 26.34 0.63 11.54
CA ASP A 14 26.86 0.69 12.90
C ASP A 14 26.27 -0.44 13.72
N VAL A 15 27.12 -1.29 14.27
CA VAL A 15 26.72 -2.48 15.02
C VAL A 15 27.17 -2.36 16.46
N HIS A 16 26.30 -2.71 17.39
CA HIS A 16 26.57 -2.79 18.81
C HIS A 16 26.15 -4.15 19.38
N VAL A 17 27.07 -4.87 19.99
CA VAL A 17 26.82 -6.18 20.60
C VAL A 17 26.90 -6.08 22.11
N MET A 18 25.92 -6.63 22.82
CA MET A 18 25.87 -6.66 24.28
C MET A 18 25.40 -8.00 24.82
N ASP A 19 25.78 -8.28 26.07
CA ASP A 19 25.30 -9.45 26.81
C ASP A 19 23.93 -9.24 27.47
N GLU A 20 23.43 -10.24 28.19
CA GLU A 20 22.15 -10.19 28.91
C GLU A 20 22.12 -9.10 30.00
N ALA A 21 23.26 -8.76 30.58
CA ALA A 21 23.37 -7.70 31.58
C ALA A 21 23.44 -6.29 30.95
N GLY A 22 23.49 -6.19 29.60
CA GLY A 22 23.60 -4.94 28.87
C GLY A 22 25.04 -4.40 28.80
N ARG A 23 26.05 -5.22 29.13
CA ARG A 23 27.46 -4.84 29.00
C ARG A 23 27.86 -5.00 27.54
N ARG A 24 28.55 -3.98 27.02
CA ARG A 24 29.09 -4.02 25.66
C ARG A 24 30.14 -5.13 25.52
N LEU A 25 29.93 -6.02 24.56
CA LEU A 25 30.87 -7.03 24.13
C LEU A 25 31.74 -6.50 22.98
N ASP A 26 31.12 -5.88 21.98
CA ASP A 26 31.80 -5.28 20.84
C ASP A 26 30.96 -4.13 20.24
N ALA A 27 31.59 -3.29 19.40
CA ALA A 27 30.91 -2.31 18.58
C ALA A 27 31.80 -1.96 17.37
N ARG A 28 31.22 -2.00 16.16
CA ARG A 28 31.95 -1.75 14.91
C ARG A 28 31.10 -1.03 13.89
N ARG A 29 31.76 -0.29 13.02
CA ARG A 29 31.18 0.15 11.75
C ARG A 29 31.58 -0.86 10.67
N LEU A 30 30.62 -1.43 10.00
CA LEU A 30 30.79 -2.44 8.96
C LEU A 30 30.39 -1.85 7.61
N PRO A 31 31.06 -2.16 6.50
CA PRO A 31 30.65 -1.72 5.19
C PRO A 31 29.35 -2.41 4.76
N GLU A 32 28.55 -1.75 3.93
CA GLU A 32 27.39 -2.39 3.27
C GLU A 32 27.87 -3.53 2.34
N GLY A 33 27.06 -4.58 2.21
CA GLY A 33 27.26 -5.69 1.28
C GLY A 33 28.00 -6.89 1.88
N LEU A 34 28.51 -7.76 1.00
CA LEU A 34 29.01 -9.08 1.38
C LEU A 34 30.19 -9.06 2.37
N ALA A 35 31.05 -8.06 2.26
CA ALA A 35 32.20 -7.93 3.18
C ALA A 35 31.69 -7.66 4.61
N GLY A 36 30.78 -6.70 4.77
CA GLY A 36 30.25 -6.35 6.07
C GLY A 36 29.40 -7.46 6.69
N ILE A 37 28.60 -8.20 5.90
CA ILE A 37 27.86 -9.38 6.39
C ILE A 37 28.84 -10.44 6.93
N ARG A 38 29.94 -10.68 6.22
CA ARG A 38 30.97 -11.64 6.69
C ARG A 38 31.60 -11.18 8.00
N GLU A 39 32.00 -9.91 8.08
CA GLU A 39 32.54 -9.34 9.32
C GLU A 39 31.53 -9.39 10.47
N LEU A 40 30.23 -9.19 10.20
CA LEU A 40 29.19 -9.30 11.21
C LEU A 40 29.04 -10.73 11.71
N HIS A 41 29.07 -11.74 10.82
CA HIS A 41 29.03 -13.15 11.23
C HIS A 41 30.25 -13.53 12.06
N GLU A 42 31.46 -13.09 11.69
CA GLU A 42 32.68 -13.30 12.47
C GLU A 42 32.58 -12.66 13.85
N LEU A 43 32.06 -11.42 13.92
CA LEU A 43 31.84 -10.72 15.18
C LEU A 43 30.84 -11.47 16.09
N ILE A 44 29.74 -11.95 15.53
CA ILE A 44 28.72 -12.71 16.27
C ILE A 44 29.28 -14.05 16.75
N ALA A 45 29.98 -14.77 15.89
CA ALA A 45 30.59 -16.08 16.19
C ALA A 45 31.61 -16.04 17.33
N ALA A 46 32.23 -14.89 17.57
CA ALA A 46 33.12 -14.69 18.71
C ALA A 46 32.39 -14.69 20.08
N HIS A 47 31.05 -14.54 20.09
CA HIS A 47 30.26 -14.36 21.31
C HIS A 47 29.05 -15.31 21.43
N ALA A 48 28.68 -16.03 20.37
CA ALA A 48 27.58 -16.99 20.36
C ALA A 48 27.94 -18.20 19.52
N GLU A 49 27.62 -19.39 20.02
CA GLU A 49 27.87 -20.67 19.33
C GLU A 49 26.75 -21.03 18.35
N GLU A 50 25.50 -20.67 18.69
CA GLU A 50 24.29 -21.03 17.91
C GLU A 50 23.52 -19.77 17.48
N PRO A 51 22.95 -19.77 16.26
CA PRO A 51 22.20 -18.63 15.73
C PRO A 51 20.97 -18.23 16.57
N ASP A 52 20.31 -19.17 17.22
CA ASP A 52 19.13 -18.92 18.07
C ASP A 52 19.46 -18.17 19.37
N GLN A 53 20.76 -18.12 19.74
CA GLN A 53 21.26 -17.32 20.86
C GLN A 53 21.44 -15.84 20.51
N VAL A 54 21.22 -15.47 19.25
CA VAL A 54 21.47 -14.12 18.73
C VAL A 54 20.15 -13.41 18.44
N VAL A 55 19.96 -12.27 19.09
CA VAL A 55 18.78 -11.41 18.91
C VAL A 55 19.22 -10.09 18.31
N ILE A 56 18.70 -9.73 17.13
CA ILE A 56 19.10 -8.53 16.40
C ILE A 56 17.93 -7.55 16.31
N GLY A 57 18.17 -6.30 16.72
CA GLY A 57 17.28 -5.16 16.50
C GLY A 57 17.76 -4.30 15.33
N ILE A 58 16.88 -4.05 14.36
CA ILE A 58 17.16 -3.26 13.17
C ILE A 58 15.96 -2.38 12.81
N GLU A 59 16.16 -1.18 12.24
CA GLU A 59 15.07 -0.27 11.90
C GLU A 59 14.29 -0.65 10.62
N THR A 60 14.80 -1.60 9.84
CA THR A 60 14.16 -2.06 8.59
C THR A 60 13.80 -3.55 8.68
N ASP A 61 12.76 -3.95 7.96
CA ASP A 61 12.32 -5.34 7.82
C ASP A 61 12.59 -5.91 6.42
N ARG A 62 13.46 -5.28 5.63
CA ARG A 62 13.70 -5.63 4.22
C ARG A 62 15.10 -5.25 3.75
N GLY A 63 15.49 -5.84 2.65
CA GLY A 63 16.77 -5.61 1.97
C GLY A 63 17.72 -6.79 2.14
N LEU A 64 18.73 -6.85 1.25
CA LEU A 64 19.66 -7.97 1.16
C LEU A 64 20.39 -8.27 2.48
N TRP A 65 20.64 -7.24 3.28
CA TRP A 65 21.23 -7.38 4.61
C TRP A 65 20.30 -8.14 5.57
N VAL A 66 19.02 -7.73 5.64
CA VAL A 66 18.01 -8.40 6.48
C VAL A 66 17.77 -9.84 6.00
N ASP A 67 17.74 -10.07 4.68
CA ASP A 67 17.58 -11.40 4.11
C ASP A 67 18.77 -12.32 4.48
N ALA A 68 20.00 -11.80 4.43
CA ALA A 68 21.18 -12.53 4.82
C ALA A 68 21.18 -12.92 6.32
N LEU A 69 20.80 -11.96 7.18
CA LEU A 69 20.67 -12.22 8.63
C LEU A 69 19.55 -13.22 8.94
N SER A 70 18.43 -13.15 8.21
CA SER A 70 17.33 -14.10 8.33
C SER A 70 17.75 -15.50 7.89
N ALA A 71 18.46 -15.62 6.76
CA ALA A 71 18.97 -16.87 6.24
C ALA A 71 20.01 -17.52 7.18
N ALA A 72 20.75 -16.72 7.94
CA ALA A 72 21.66 -17.18 8.97
C ALA A 72 20.95 -17.72 10.24
N GLY A 73 19.63 -17.59 10.34
CA GLY A 73 18.83 -18.12 11.45
C GLY A 73 18.77 -17.23 12.70
N TYR A 74 19.26 -15.99 12.63
CA TYR A 74 19.19 -15.06 13.76
C TYR A 74 17.76 -14.62 14.07
N GLN A 75 17.49 -14.28 15.34
CA GLN A 75 16.20 -13.73 15.75
C GLN A 75 16.14 -12.23 15.45
N LEU A 76 15.55 -11.87 14.32
CA LEU A 76 15.45 -10.46 13.89
C LEU A 76 14.18 -9.77 14.40
N PHE A 77 14.33 -8.53 14.87
CA PHE A 77 13.23 -7.68 15.27
C PHE A 77 13.30 -6.34 14.53
N ALA A 78 12.28 -6.07 13.73
CA ALA A 78 12.13 -4.77 13.05
C ALA A 78 11.57 -3.74 14.04
N ILE A 79 12.38 -2.77 14.40
CA ILE A 79 12.05 -1.75 15.38
C ILE A 79 11.55 -0.49 14.65
N ASN A 80 10.37 -0.03 15.02
CA ASN A 80 9.85 1.21 14.44
C ASN A 80 10.70 2.41 14.85
N PRO A 81 11.17 3.28 13.92
CA PRO A 81 11.97 4.47 14.24
C PRO A 81 11.35 5.38 15.30
N LEU A 82 10.01 5.48 15.35
CA LEU A 82 9.32 6.23 16.41
C LEU A 82 9.48 5.57 17.80
N ALA A 83 9.58 4.24 17.86
CA ALA A 83 9.84 3.54 19.12
C ALA A 83 11.28 3.80 19.59
N VAL A 84 12.26 3.79 18.68
CA VAL A 84 13.66 4.15 18.97
C VAL A 84 13.75 5.58 19.49
N SER A 85 13.08 6.55 18.83
CA SER A 85 13.04 7.94 19.28
C SER A 85 12.47 8.08 20.71
N ARG A 86 11.34 7.44 20.99
CA ARG A 86 10.72 7.47 22.32
C ARG A 86 11.57 6.80 23.41
N TYR A 87 12.26 5.72 23.03
CA TYR A 87 13.18 5.03 23.91
C TYR A 87 14.41 5.89 24.21
N ARG A 88 14.94 6.60 23.20
CA ARG A 88 16.02 7.59 23.34
C ARG A 88 15.62 8.69 24.34
N ASP A 89 14.45 9.31 24.17
CA ASP A 89 13.95 10.38 25.03
C ASP A 89 13.83 9.93 26.51
N ARG A 90 13.56 8.64 26.73
CA ARG A 90 13.51 8.07 28.09
C ARG A 90 14.88 7.93 28.73
N HIS A 91 15.93 7.65 27.96
CA HIS A 91 17.26 7.30 28.47
C HIS A 91 18.29 8.41 28.31
N HIS A 92 18.07 9.38 27.43
CA HIS A 92 19.01 10.47 27.14
C HIS A 92 18.32 11.82 27.17
N VAL A 93 18.62 12.63 28.19
CA VAL A 93 18.05 13.98 28.36
C VAL A 93 18.71 15.01 27.41
N SER A 94 19.90 14.73 26.90
CA SER A 94 20.70 15.66 26.10
C SER A 94 20.23 15.82 24.65
N GLY A 95 19.36 14.96 24.13
CA GLY A 95 18.94 14.97 22.70
C GLY A 95 20.06 14.67 21.69
N ALA A 96 21.26 14.31 22.15
CA ALA A 96 22.38 13.97 21.25
C ALA A 96 22.04 12.70 20.43
N LYS A 97 22.31 12.76 19.13
CA LYS A 97 22.11 11.66 18.19
C LYS A 97 23.43 11.30 17.51
N SER A 98 23.74 10.00 17.46
CA SER A 98 24.81 9.43 16.64
C SER A 98 24.44 8.00 16.26
N ASP A 99 24.90 7.55 15.09
CA ASP A 99 24.59 6.20 14.57
C ASP A 99 25.04 5.11 15.55
N ALA A 100 26.23 5.25 16.16
CA ALA A 100 26.71 4.34 17.20
C ALA A 100 25.80 4.33 18.45
N SER A 101 25.19 5.48 18.82
CA SER A 101 24.21 5.51 19.92
C SER A 101 22.90 4.87 19.53
N ASP A 102 22.48 4.97 18.27
CA ASP A 102 21.26 4.36 17.75
C ASP A 102 21.39 2.83 17.66
N ALA A 103 22.54 2.33 17.21
CA ALA A 103 22.86 0.90 17.28
C ALA A 103 22.79 0.36 18.73
N LYS A 104 23.35 1.09 19.69
CA LYS A 104 23.25 0.70 21.11
C LYS A 104 21.79 0.67 21.59
N LEU A 105 20.99 1.69 21.24
CA LEU A 105 19.56 1.73 21.60
C LEU A 105 18.78 0.58 20.99
N LEU A 106 19.06 0.20 19.75
CA LEU A 106 18.44 -0.96 19.10
C LEU A 106 18.78 -2.27 19.82
N ALA A 107 20.05 -2.47 20.22
CA ALA A 107 20.45 -3.65 21.00
C ALA A 107 19.75 -3.69 22.36
N ASP A 108 19.65 -2.57 23.06
CA ASP A 108 19.01 -2.48 24.37
C ASP A 108 17.49 -2.67 24.30
N LEU A 109 16.85 -2.15 23.25
CA LEU A 109 15.41 -2.38 22.97
C LEU A 109 15.09 -3.87 22.81
N VAL A 110 15.87 -4.61 22.01
CA VAL A 110 15.62 -6.04 21.83
C VAL A 110 16.04 -6.87 23.04
N ARG A 111 16.94 -6.37 23.86
CA ARG A 111 17.29 -7.00 25.13
C ARG A 111 16.17 -6.88 26.18
N THR A 112 15.61 -5.68 26.33
CA THR A 112 14.67 -5.38 27.44
C THR A 112 13.20 -5.49 27.03
N ASP A 113 12.87 -5.18 25.77
CA ASP A 113 11.50 -4.92 25.33
C ASP A 113 11.09 -5.70 24.06
N ARG A 114 11.88 -6.72 23.63
CA ARG A 114 11.58 -7.49 22.42
C ARG A 114 10.18 -8.09 22.36
N HIS A 115 9.58 -8.39 23.51
CA HIS A 115 8.24 -8.93 23.61
C HIS A 115 7.14 -7.94 23.13
N ASN A 116 7.45 -6.65 23.08
CA ASN A 116 6.58 -5.59 22.54
C ASN A 116 6.90 -5.27 21.07
N HIS A 117 7.98 -5.81 20.52
CA HIS A 117 8.37 -5.60 19.13
C HIS A 117 7.98 -6.80 18.27
N ARG A 118 7.79 -6.54 16.99
CA ARG A 118 7.45 -7.59 16.05
C ARG A 118 8.72 -8.23 15.51
N ARG A 119 8.79 -9.56 15.59
CA ARG A 119 9.83 -10.31 14.90
C ARG A 119 9.79 -9.99 13.41
N ALA A 120 10.93 -9.76 12.78
CA ALA A 120 11.01 -9.64 11.33
C ALA A 120 10.45 -10.95 10.74
N ALA A 121 9.52 -10.79 9.81
CA ALA A 121 8.70 -11.90 9.39
C ALA A 121 9.48 -12.93 8.58
N GLY A 122 9.12 -14.18 8.77
CA GLY A 122 9.48 -15.27 7.88
C GLY A 122 8.51 -15.40 6.71
N ASP A 123 8.20 -14.26 6.02
CA ASP A 123 7.40 -14.32 4.80
C ASP A 123 8.13 -15.13 3.73
N SER A 124 7.37 -15.85 2.91
CA SER A 124 7.93 -16.56 1.77
C SER A 124 8.51 -15.58 0.73
N VAL A 125 9.50 -16.04 -0.02
CA VAL A 125 10.06 -15.28 -1.16
C VAL A 125 8.97 -14.88 -2.14
N GLN A 126 7.96 -15.73 -2.33
CA GLN A 126 6.83 -15.45 -3.19
C GLN A 126 5.96 -14.31 -2.66
N SER A 127 5.66 -14.28 -1.37
CA SER A 127 4.93 -13.19 -0.72
C SER A 127 5.68 -11.86 -0.81
N GLU A 128 7.01 -11.87 -0.63
CA GLU A 128 7.84 -10.67 -0.80
C GLU A 128 7.87 -10.19 -2.26
N ALA A 129 7.94 -11.10 -3.25
CA ALA A 129 7.85 -10.74 -4.66
C ALA A 129 6.50 -10.09 -4.99
N ILE A 130 5.39 -10.66 -4.52
CA ILE A 130 4.04 -10.09 -4.65
C ILE A 130 4.00 -8.68 -4.03
N LYS A 131 4.57 -8.49 -2.87
CA LYS A 131 4.64 -7.20 -2.17
C LYS A 131 5.40 -6.14 -2.97
N VAL A 132 6.54 -6.48 -3.57
CA VAL A 132 7.32 -5.58 -4.43
C VAL A 132 6.49 -5.14 -5.62
N LEU A 133 5.90 -6.10 -6.36
CA LEU A 133 5.07 -5.83 -7.53
C LEU A 133 3.81 -5.02 -7.17
N ALA A 134 3.11 -5.39 -6.11
CA ALA A 134 1.91 -4.69 -5.64
C ALA A 134 2.20 -3.22 -5.27
N ARG A 135 3.33 -2.97 -4.60
CA ARG A 135 3.77 -1.61 -4.24
C ARG A 135 4.15 -0.79 -5.46
N ALA A 136 4.87 -1.37 -6.42
CA ALA A 136 5.21 -0.72 -7.68
C ALA A 136 3.94 -0.36 -8.46
N HIS A 137 3.04 -1.31 -8.67
CA HIS A 137 1.74 -1.12 -9.32
C HIS A 137 0.94 0.03 -8.68
N GLN A 138 0.76 0.00 -7.35
CA GLN A 138 0.03 1.05 -6.63
C GLN A 138 0.70 2.43 -6.76
N THR A 139 2.03 2.49 -6.79
CA THR A 139 2.77 3.74 -6.99
C THR A 139 2.47 4.35 -8.36
N LEU A 140 2.42 3.51 -9.41
CA LEU A 140 2.06 3.95 -10.75
C LEU A 140 0.59 4.40 -10.87
N ILE A 141 -0.35 3.72 -10.21
CA ILE A 141 -1.76 4.14 -10.11
C ILE A 141 -1.85 5.54 -9.48
N TRP A 142 -1.16 5.79 -8.38
CA TRP A 142 -1.14 7.12 -7.75
C TRP A 142 -0.45 8.17 -8.62
N ALA A 143 0.60 7.81 -9.37
CA ALA A 143 1.24 8.70 -10.33
C ALA A 143 0.28 9.06 -11.47
N ARG A 144 -0.41 8.07 -12.04
CA ARG A 144 -1.44 8.27 -13.06
C ARG A 144 -2.51 9.26 -12.58
N SER A 145 -3.07 9.04 -11.39
CA SER A 145 -4.08 9.94 -10.83
C SER A 145 -3.59 11.38 -10.69
N ARG A 146 -2.33 11.59 -10.23
CA ARG A 146 -1.75 12.95 -10.15
C ARG A 146 -1.61 13.61 -11.51
N HIS A 147 -1.12 12.88 -12.51
CA HIS A 147 -0.98 13.40 -13.87
C HIS A 147 -2.32 13.67 -14.55
N THR A 148 -3.34 12.81 -14.31
CA THR A 148 -4.71 13.03 -14.79
C THR A 148 -5.32 14.29 -14.22
N LEU A 149 -5.14 14.55 -12.91
CA LEU A 149 -5.60 15.78 -12.26
C LEU A 149 -4.87 17.02 -12.79
N ALA A 150 -3.55 16.92 -13.02
CA ALA A 150 -2.76 18.00 -13.61
C ALA A 150 -3.21 18.31 -15.05
N LEU A 151 -3.46 17.27 -15.87
CA LEU A 151 -4.01 17.41 -17.21
C LEU A 151 -5.38 18.08 -17.19
N ARG A 152 -6.27 17.66 -16.30
CA ARG A 152 -7.60 18.26 -16.12
C ARG A 152 -7.51 19.75 -15.75
N SER A 153 -6.61 20.11 -14.85
CA SER A 153 -6.38 21.50 -14.46
C SER A 153 -5.87 22.33 -15.65
N ALA A 154 -4.89 21.84 -16.39
CA ALA A 154 -4.37 22.52 -17.56
C ALA A 154 -5.44 22.73 -18.63
N LEU A 155 -6.18 21.66 -18.99
CA LEU A 155 -7.24 21.76 -20.02
C LEU A 155 -8.35 22.74 -19.64
N ARG A 156 -8.62 22.95 -18.37
CA ARG A 156 -9.60 23.95 -17.89
C ARG A 156 -9.18 25.36 -18.25
N GLU A 157 -7.89 25.64 -18.28
CA GLU A 157 -7.37 27.01 -18.54
C GLU A 157 -7.42 27.41 -20.03
N TYR A 158 -7.35 26.42 -20.96
CA TYR A 158 -7.24 26.78 -22.37
C TYR A 158 -8.09 25.93 -23.33
N TYR A 159 -8.54 24.73 -22.91
CA TYR A 159 -9.25 23.80 -23.79
C TYR A 159 -10.48 23.14 -23.11
N PRO A 160 -11.46 23.92 -22.62
CA PRO A 160 -12.64 23.39 -21.93
C PRO A 160 -13.47 22.39 -22.74
N ALA A 161 -13.50 22.49 -24.07
CA ALA A 161 -14.22 21.56 -24.93
C ALA A 161 -13.68 20.13 -24.83
N ALA A 162 -12.38 19.94 -24.56
CA ALA A 162 -11.81 18.64 -24.31
C ALA A 162 -12.39 17.97 -23.04
N LEU A 163 -12.65 18.75 -21.98
CA LEU A 163 -13.26 18.24 -20.75
C LEU A 163 -14.72 17.81 -20.95
N LYS A 164 -15.41 18.39 -21.95
CA LYS A 164 -16.75 17.97 -22.35
C LYS A 164 -16.73 16.72 -23.24
N ALA A 165 -15.64 16.52 -24.00
CA ALA A 165 -15.47 15.39 -24.91
C ALA A 165 -15.07 14.10 -24.18
N PHE A 166 -14.37 14.22 -23.04
CA PHE A 166 -13.83 13.09 -22.29
C PHE A 166 -14.14 13.23 -20.80
N GLU A 167 -14.87 12.26 -20.27
CA GLU A 167 -15.16 12.15 -18.85
C GLU A 167 -13.89 11.74 -18.08
N ASP A 168 -13.22 10.70 -18.57
CA ASP A 168 -11.95 10.18 -18.05
C ASP A 168 -10.80 10.59 -18.99
N LEU A 169 -9.86 11.36 -18.44
CA LEU A 169 -8.72 11.88 -19.21
C LEU A 169 -7.55 10.91 -19.31
N ASP A 170 -7.52 9.87 -18.52
CA ASP A 170 -6.56 8.75 -18.60
C ASP A 170 -7.08 7.59 -19.47
N ASP A 171 -8.31 7.67 -20.00
CA ASP A 171 -8.81 6.73 -20.98
C ASP A 171 -8.03 6.82 -22.31
N ARG A 172 -7.85 5.67 -22.95
CA ARG A 172 -7.13 5.53 -24.23
C ARG A 172 -7.64 6.43 -25.34
N ASP A 173 -8.98 6.64 -25.41
CA ASP A 173 -9.59 7.53 -26.39
C ASP A 173 -9.17 8.99 -26.18
N ALA A 174 -9.22 9.45 -24.91
CA ALA A 174 -8.83 10.80 -24.56
C ALA A 174 -7.37 11.06 -24.89
N LEU A 175 -6.49 10.14 -24.47
CA LEU A 175 -5.04 10.24 -24.71
C LEU A 175 -4.71 10.22 -26.21
N ALA A 176 -5.36 9.34 -27.00
CA ALA A 176 -5.13 9.24 -28.43
C ALA A 176 -5.55 10.50 -29.20
N VAL A 177 -6.67 11.12 -28.80
CA VAL A 177 -7.17 12.35 -29.45
C VAL A 177 -6.41 13.59 -28.99
N LEU A 178 -6.16 13.75 -27.68
CA LEU A 178 -5.41 14.88 -27.12
C LEU A 178 -3.94 14.89 -27.57
N GLY A 179 -3.33 13.72 -27.71
CA GLY A 179 -1.98 13.59 -28.25
C GLY A 179 -1.89 14.08 -29.71
N ARG A 180 -2.97 13.93 -30.50
CA ARG A 180 -3.05 14.38 -31.89
C ARG A 180 -3.44 15.84 -32.04
N ALA A 181 -4.33 16.31 -31.19
CA ALA A 181 -4.90 17.67 -31.22
C ALA A 181 -4.88 18.31 -29.83
N PRO A 182 -3.69 18.68 -29.34
CA PRO A 182 -3.53 19.26 -28.00
C PRO A 182 -3.96 20.73 -27.91
N THR A 183 -4.44 21.37 -29.00
CA THR A 183 -5.01 22.72 -28.95
C THR A 183 -6.47 22.73 -29.39
N PRO A 184 -7.27 23.74 -28.94
CA PRO A 184 -8.63 23.90 -29.39
C PRO A 184 -8.76 23.99 -30.90
N GLU A 185 -7.88 24.74 -31.56
CA GLU A 185 -7.90 24.95 -33.02
C GLU A 185 -7.64 23.65 -33.78
N GLN A 186 -6.72 22.82 -33.26
CA GLN A 186 -6.44 21.50 -33.82
C GLN A 186 -7.67 20.59 -33.61
N GLY A 187 -8.29 20.63 -32.43
CA GLY A 187 -9.49 19.84 -32.11
C GLY A 187 -10.66 20.13 -33.03
N VAL A 188 -10.95 21.40 -33.28
CA VAL A 188 -12.01 21.83 -34.20
C VAL A 188 -11.76 21.32 -35.62
N ARG A 189 -10.49 21.29 -36.07
CA ARG A 189 -10.08 20.86 -37.42
C ARG A 189 -10.05 19.34 -37.59
N LEU A 190 -10.16 18.53 -36.50
CA LEU A 190 -10.17 17.09 -36.62
C LEU A 190 -11.35 16.60 -37.47
N THR A 191 -11.03 15.84 -38.52
CA THR A 191 -12.03 15.16 -39.33
C THR A 191 -12.47 13.84 -38.68
N LEU A 192 -13.66 13.34 -39.02
CA LEU A 192 -14.13 12.05 -38.54
C LEU A 192 -13.13 10.90 -38.80
N PRO A 193 -12.55 10.75 -40.04
CA PRO A 193 -11.54 9.73 -40.28
C PRO A 193 -10.31 9.87 -39.41
N ALA A 194 -9.89 11.11 -39.09
CA ALA A 194 -8.73 11.37 -38.24
C ALA A 194 -8.99 10.95 -36.81
N ILE A 195 -10.19 11.23 -36.25
CA ILE A 195 -10.60 10.77 -34.90
C ILE A 195 -10.73 9.25 -34.87
N GLN A 196 -11.40 8.64 -35.87
CA GLN A 196 -11.53 7.18 -35.97
C GLN A 196 -10.17 6.48 -36.00
N SER A 197 -9.21 7.02 -36.75
CA SER A 197 -7.83 6.52 -36.79
C SER A 197 -7.13 6.65 -35.44
N ALA A 198 -7.33 7.75 -34.70
CA ALA A 198 -6.79 7.94 -33.36
C ALA A 198 -7.38 6.90 -32.37
N LEU A 199 -8.71 6.72 -32.38
CA LEU A 199 -9.40 5.76 -31.52
C LEU A 199 -8.94 4.32 -31.80
N LYS A 200 -8.78 3.93 -33.07
CA LYS A 200 -8.24 2.60 -33.44
C LYS A 200 -6.83 2.40 -32.91
N ARG A 201 -5.95 3.39 -33.05
CA ARG A 201 -4.58 3.32 -32.52
C ARG A 201 -4.55 3.27 -30.99
N GLY A 202 -5.51 3.93 -30.31
CA GLY A 202 -5.74 3.84 -28.87
C GLY A 202 -6.29 2.49 -28.42
N GLY A 203 -6.60 1.58 -29.37
CA GLY A 203 -7.08 0.21 -29.07
C GLY A 203 -8.60 0.06 -29.00
N ARG A 204 -9.37 1.09 -29.40
CA ARG A 204 -10.84 0.96 -29.47
C ARG A 204 -11.25 0.06 -30.64
N GLN A 205 -12.08 -0.95 -30.36
CA GLN A 205 -12.54 -1.91 -31.37
C GLN A 205 -14.02 -1.75 -31.72
N ARG A 206 -14.85 -1.21 -30.81
CA ARG A 206 -16.31 -1.13 -30.97
C ARG A 206 -16.80 0.32 -30.99
N ASN A 207 -17.91 0.55 -31.68
CA ASN A 207 -18.60 1.84 -31.75
C ASN A 207 -17.72 3.04 -32.16
N ILE A 208 -16.66 2.80 -32.96
CA ILE A 208 -15.66 3.81 -33.33
C ILE A 208 -16.31 4.99 -34.05
N ALA A 209 -17.20 4.72 -35.03
CA ALA A 209 -17.85 5.78 -35.82
C ALA A 209 -18.79 6.66 -34.98
N ALA A 210 -19.56 6.06 -34.08
CA ALA A 210 -20.45 6.78 -33.18
C ALA A 210 -19.66 7.64 -32.19
N ARG A 211 -18.65 7.07 -31.54
CA ARG A 211 -17.77 7.77 -30.60
C ARG A 211 -16.99 8.92 -31.28
N ALA A 212 -16.51 8.72 -32.50
CA ALA A 212 -15.83 9.77 -33.26
C ALA A 212 -16.75 10.96 -33.55
N ARG A 213 -18.01 10.73 -33.89
CA ARG A 213 -19.01 11.79 -34.12
C ARG A 213 -19.29 12.56 -32.82
N GLU A 214 -19.45 11.86 -31.72
CA GLU A 214 -19.65 12.48 -30.40
C GLU A 214 -18.46 13.37 -30.00
N ILE A 215 -17.24 12.84 -30.08
CA ILE A 215 -16.01 13.59 -29.78
C ILE A 215 -15.90 14.82 -30.69
N GLN A 216 -16.11 14.68 -32.00
CA GLN A 216 -16.03 15.80 -32.91
C GLN A 216 -17.06 16.90 -32.57
N ALA A 217 -18.29 16.49 -32.28
CA ALA A 217 -19.35 17.45 -31.90
C ALA A 217 -18.96 18.23 -30.63
N ARG A 218 -18.42 17.53 -29.61
CA ARG A 218 -17.98 18.18 -28.36
C ARG A 218 -16.78 19.09 -28.56
N LEU A 219 -15.77 18.69 -29.35
CA LEU A 219 -14.58 19.49 -29.60
C LEU A 219 -14.87 20.76 -30.43
N ARG A 220 -15.98 20.78 -31.19
CA ARG A 220 -16.44 21.90 -31.98
C ARG A 220 -17.38 22.83 -31.24
N THR A 221 -17.71 22.57 -29.98
CA THR A 221 -18.50 23.48 -29.17
C THR A 221 -17.75 24.80 -28.97
N GLU A 222 -18.50 25.92 -29.06
CA GLU A 222 -17.97 27.24 -28.77
C GLU A 222 -17.42 27.28 -27.33
N GLN A 223 -16.26 27.90 -27.16
CA GLN A 223 -15.56 28.03 -25.90
C GLN A 223 -14.73 29.31 -25.82
N LEU A 224 -14.38 29.72 -24.60
CA LEU A 224 -13.44 30.80 -24.39
C LEU A 224 -12.05 30.41 -24.94
N ALA A 225 -11.38 31.34 -25.56
CA ALA A 225 -10.04 31.14 -26.14
C ALA A 225 -8.99 31.80 -25.26
N ALA A 226 -7.92 31.03 -24.96
CA ALA A 226 -6.72 31.59 -24.35
C ALA A 226 -5.87 32.33 -25.39
N PRO A 227 -5.05 33.32 -24.99
CA PRO A 227 -4.06 33.94 -25.87
C PRO A 227 -3.16 32.89 -26.57
N ALA A 228 -2.81 33.13 -27.83
CA ALA A 228 -2.10 32.16 -28.67
C ALA A 228 -0.80 31.64 -28.04
N ALA A 229 0.01 32.54 -27.46
CA ALA A 229 1.25 32.15 -26.77
C ALA A 229 0.99 31.23 -25.57
N LEU A 230 -0.06 31.51 -24.80
CA LEU A 230 -0.45 30.70 -23.63
C LEU A 230 -1.02 29.34 -24.08
N SER A 231 -1.86 29.34 -25.12
CA SER A 231 -2.37 28.09 -25.72
C SER A 231 -1.24 27.20 -26.23
N ALA A 232 -0.22 27.77 -26.87
CA ALA A 232 0.96 27.03 -27.33
C ALA A 232 1.78 26.39 -26.18
N ALA A 233 1.97 27.16 -25.09
CA ALA A 233 2.65 26.67 -23.89
C ALA A 233 1.89 25.52 -23.23
N PHE A 234 0.57 25.67 -23.01
CA PHE A 234 -0.26 24.58 -22.49
C PHE A 234 -0.32 23.36 -23.42
N ALA A 235 -0.33 23.55 -24.72
CA ALA A 235 -0.29 22.45 -25.68
C ALA A 235 1.01 21.63 -25.56
N ALA A 236 2.15 22.28 -25.30
CA ALA A 236 3.41 21.59 -25.07
C ALA A 236 3.36 20.73 -23.79
N THR A 237 2.85 21.30 -22.67
CA THR A 237 2.70 20.55 -21.41
C THR A 237 1.66 19.44 -21.53
N THR A 238 0.56 19.67 -22.24
CA THR A 238 -0.47 18.65 -22.52
C THR A 238 0.12 17.47 -23.30
N ARG A 239 0.91 17.70 -24.36
CA ARG A 239 1.59 16.63 -25.10
C ARG A 239 2.50 15.80 -24.18
N ALA A 240 3.30 16.47 -23.33
CA ALA A 240 4.19 15.79 -22.41
C ALA A 240 3.40 14.94 -21.39
N THR A 241 2.33 15.51 -20.81
CA THR A 241 1.50 14.80 -19.81
C THR A 241 0.76 13.61 -20.44
N VAL A 242 0.24 13.75 -21.66
CA VAL A 242 -0.39 12.66 -22.43
C VAL A 242 0.60 11.54 -22.68
N ALA A 243 1.83 11.84 -23.10
CA ALA A 243 2.87 10.83 -23.31
C ALA A 243 3.20 10.05 -22.02
N ILE A 244 3.32 10.76 -20.89
CA ILE A 244 3.52 10.13 -19.57
C ILE A 244 2.33 9.23 -19.20
N LEU A 245 1.09 9.69 -19.38
CA LEU A 245 -0.10 8.91 -19.08
C LEU A 245 -0.23 7.64 -19.95
N VAL A 246 0.12 7.73 -21.24
CA VAL A 246 0.16 6.56 -22.13
C VAL A 246 1.15 5.52 -21.62
N GLU A 247 2.36 5.94 -21.25
CA GLU A 247 3.38 5.02 -20.73
C GLU A 247 2.99 4.47 -19.36
N LEU A 248 2.43 5.29 -18.45
CA LEU A 248 1.91 4.82 -17.17
C LEU A 248 0.84 3.74 -17.34
N ASN A 249 -0.12 3.94 -18.26
CA ASN A 249 -1.15 2.94 -18.54
C ASN A 249 -0.56 1.61 -19.04
N ARG A 250 0.46 1.68 -19.89
CA ARG A 250 1.17 0.50 -20.38
C ARG A 250 1.87 -0.25 -19.25
N GLN A 251 2.67 0.47 -18.44
CA GLN A 251 3.42 -0.12 -17.33
C GLN A 251 2.50 -0.68 -16.24
N ILE A 252 1.36 -0.02 -15.94
CA ILE A 252 0.35 -0.53 -15.02
C ILE A 252 -0.16 -1.90 -15.53
N GLY A 253 -0.50 -2.03 -16.82
CA GLY A 253 -0.96 -3.30 -17.38
C GLY A 253 0.10 -4.40 -17.34
N ASP A 254 1.37 -4.06 -17.60
CA ASP A 254 2.48 -5.01 -17.51
C ASP A 254 2.67 -5.52 -16.07
N LEU A 255 2.61 -4.61 -15.09
CA LEU A 255 2.69 -4.98 -13.67
C LEU A 255 1.45 -5.76 -13.19
N GLU A 256 0.25 -5.46 -13.69
CA GLU A 256 -0.96 -6.25 -13.40
C GLU A 256 -0.80 -7.70 -13.85
N THR A 257 -0.26 -7.91 -15.04
CA THR A 257 0.00 -9.26 -15.56
C THR A 257 1.03 -10.01 -14.70
N SER A 258 2.14 -9.35 -14.37
CA SER A 258 3.18 -9.95 -13.52
C SER A 258 2.66 -10.26 -12.12
N LEU A 259 1.88 -9.34 -11.55
CA LEU A 259 1.30 -9.49 -10.22
C LEU A 259 0.29 -10.63 -10.17
N ALA A 260 -0.55 -10.75 -11.21
CA ALA A 260 -1.52 -11.85 -11.33
C ALA A 260 -0.81 -13.21 -11.35
N ASN A 261 0.23 -13.37 -12.18
CA ASN A 261 0.99 -14.61 -12.28
C ASN A 261 1.61 -15.06 -10.94
N HIS A 262 2.17 -14.12 -10.17
CA HIS A 262 2.76 -14.43 -8.87
C HIS A 262 1.70 -14.74 -7.82
N PHE A 263 0.58 -14.02 -7.84
CA PHE A 263 -0.48 -14.19 -6.85
C PHE A 263 -1.27 -15.48 -7.05
N GLU A 264 -1.65 -15.82 -8.28
CA GLU A 264 -2.46 -17.00 -8.58
C GLU A 264 -1.74 -18.32 -8.29
N THR A 265 -0.41 -18.29 -8.24
CA THR A 265 0.40 -19.46 -7.83
C THR A 265 0.68 -19.53 -6.33
N HIS A 266 0.23 -18.54 -5.55
CA HIS A 266 0.44 -18.52 -4.11
C HIS A 266 -0.51 -19.50 -3.39
N PRO A 267 -0.03 -20.27 -2.38
CA PRO A 267 -0.86 -21.27 -1.67
C PRO A 267 -2.17 -20.74 -1.10
N ASP A 268 -2.18 -19.49 -0.64
CA ASP A 268 -3.37 -18.86 -0.06
C ASP A 268 -4.25 -18.12 -1.08
N ALA A 269 -3.89 -18.12 -2.38
CA ALA A 269 -4.62 -17.34 -3.40
C ALA A 269 -6.12 -17.63 -3.41
N ASP A 270 -6.50 -18.92 -3.35
CA ASP A 270 -7.89 -19.35 -3.36
C ASP A 270 -8.68 -18.80 -2.15
N ILE A 271 -8.04 -18.72 -0.98
CA ILE A 271 -8.65 -18.14 0.22
C ILE A 271 -8.95 -16.66 0.00
N TYR A 272 -7.97 -15.89 -0.53
CA TYR A 272 -8.17 -14.47 -0.83
C TYR A 272 -9.25 -14.26 -1.89
N LEU A 273 -9.23 -15.03 -2.98
CA LEU A 273 -10.21 -14.95 -4.08
C LEU A 273 -11.62 -15.37 -3.68
N SER A 274 -11.76 -16.21 -2.65
CA SER A 274 -13.06 -16.58 -2.11
C SER A 274 -13.79 -15.44 -1.41
N LEU A 275 -13.04 -14.42 -0.95
CA LEU A 275 -13.60 -13.29 -0.19
C LEU A 275 -14.33 -12.31 -1.13
N PRO A 276 -15.52 -11.82 -0.74
CA PRO A 276 -16.33 -10.97 -1.59
C PRO A 276 -15.61 -9.64 -1.88
N GLY A 277 -15.51 -9.30 -3.17
CA GLY A 277 -14.89 -8.06 -3.62
C GLY A 277 -13.35 -8.06 -3.72
N LEU A 278 -12.69 -9.18 -3.41
CA LEU A 278 -11.27 -9.37 -3.70
C LEU A 278 -11.11 -10.06 -5.07
N GLY A 279 -10.67 -9.29 -6.07
CA GLY A 279 -10.12 -9.85 -7.30
C GLY A 279 -8.61 -10.04 -7.17
N VAL A 280 -7.99 -10.60 -8.22
CA VAL A 280 -6.55 -10.93 -8.27
C VAL A 280 -5.65 -9.78 -7.81
N ILE A 281 -5.79 -8.60 -8.39
CA ILE A 281 -4.92 -7.44 -8.10
C ILE A 281 -5.12 -6.94 -6.66
N LEU A 282 -6.36 -6.85 -6.21
CA LEU A 282 -6.66 -6.35 -4.87
C LEU A 282 -6.29 -7.38 -3.80
N GLY A 283 -6.52 -8.69 -4.08
CA GLY A 283 -6.07 -9.80 -3.25
C GLY A 283 -4.55 -9.82 -3.09
N ALA A 284 -3.82 -9.68 -4.20
CA ALA A 284 -2.36 -9.58 -4.20
C ALA A 284 -1.85 -8.38 -3.38
N ARG A 285 -2.50 -7.21 -3.47
CA ARG A 285 -2.15 -6.04 -2.66
C ARG A 285 -2.37 -6.29 -1.17
N VAL A 286 -3.46 -6.95 -0.80
CA VAL A 286 -3.78 -7.27 0.60
C VAL A 286 -2.82 -8.33 1.13
N LEU A 287 -2.53 -9.40 0.37
CA LEU A 287 -1.58 -10.45 0.73
C LEU A 287 -0.16 -9.86 0.89
N GLY A 288 0.35 -9.15 -0.10
CA GLY A 288 1.71 -8.58 -0.06
C GLY A 288 1.96 -7.64 1.11
N GLU A 289 0.94 -6.90 1.57
CA GLU A 289 1.08 -6.01 2.73
C GLU A 289 0.86 -6.73 4.07
N PHE A 290 0.06 -7.80 4.13
CA PHE A 290 -0.07 -8.63 5.32
C PHE A 290 1.08 -9.63 5.47
N GLY A 291 1.64 -10.12 4.36
CA GLY A 291 2.54 -11.25 4.34
C GLY A 291 1.83 -12.57 4.60
N ASP A 292 2.56 -13.66 4.46
CA ASP A 292 2.07 -15.03 4.59
C ASP A 292 2.65 -15.81 5.79
N ASP A 293 3.54 -15.20 6.60
CA ASP A 293 4.01 -15.83 7.83
C ASP A 293 2.82 -16.08 8.79
N PRO A 294 2.50 -17.35 9.10
CA PRO A 294 1.37 -17.72 9.96
C PRO A 294 1.50 -17.19 11.39
N ASN A 295 2.75 -16.96 11.84
CA ASN A 295 3.05 -16.49 13.20
C ASN A 295 3.08 -14.96 13.32
N ARG A 296 2.96 -14.24 12.21
CA ARG A 296 3.01 -12.77 12.21
C ARG A 296 1.90 -12.13 13.06
N TYR A 297 0.72 -12.73 13.11
CA TYR A 297 -0.43 -12.20 13.83
C TYR A 297 -0.98 -13.23 14.80
N THR A 298 -0.84 -12.97 16.09
CA THR A 298 -1.32 -13.86 17.17
C THR A 298 -2.85 -14.03 17.14
N ASP A 299 -3.58 -12.98 16.73
CA ASP A 299 -5.04 -12.95 16.67
C ASP A 299 -5.57 -11.98 15.62
N ALA A 300 -6.88 -12.01 15.40
CA ALA A 300 -7.55 -11.09 14.48
C ALA A 300 -7.41 -9.61 14.90
N LYS A 301 -7.28 -9.32 16.19
CA LYS A 301 -7.11 -7.95 16.70
C LYS A 301 -5.76 -7.38 16.31
N SER A 302 -4.70 -8.16 16.41
CA SER A 302 -3.35 -7.75 15.99
C SER A 302 -3.29 -7.47 14.48
N ARG A 303 -3.92 -8.33 13.64
CA ARG A 303 -4.03 -8.10 12.18
C ARG A 303 -4.83 -6.83 11.85
N LYS A 304 -5.97 -6.59 12.52
CA LYS A 304 -6.78 -5.37 12.38
C LYS A 304 -6.03 -4.11 12.82
N ASN A 305 -5.24 -4.20 13.88
CA ASN A 305 -4.40 -3.10 14.37
C ASN A 305 -3.33 -2.73 13.33
N TYR A 306 -2.67 -3.73 12.75
CA TYR A 306 -1.70 -3.53 11.68
C TYR A 306 -2.32 -2.90 10.43
N ALA A 307 -3.50 -3.36 10.04
CA ALA A 307 -4.27 -2.79 8.94
C ALA A 307 -4.72 -1.35 9.18
N GLY A 308 -4.69 -0.87 10.43
CA GLY A 308 -5.17 0.46 10.80
C GLY A 308 -6.69 0.62 10.75
N THR A 309 -7.43 -0.49 10.65
CA THR A 309 -8.90 -0.48 10.61
C THR A 309 -9.54 -0.47 11.98
N SER A 310 -8.82 -0.95 13.01
CA SER A 310 -9.29 -0.91 14.40
C SER A 310 -9.45 0.52 14.91
N PRO A 311 -10.54 0.83 15.61
CA PRO A 311 -10.68 2.12 16.28
C PRO A 311 -9.62 2.30 17.37
N LEU A 312 -9.26 3.56 17.64
CA LEU A 312 -8.42 3.96 18.76
C LEU A 312 -9.30 4.56 19.82
N THR A 313 -9.39 3.90 20.98
CA THR A 313 -10.10 4.48 22.14
C THR A 313 -9.12 5.34 22.93
N VAL A 314 -9.46 6.61 23.11
CA VAL A 314 -8.78 7.54 24.02
C VAL A 314 -9.71 7.78 25.19
N ALA A 315 -9.29 7.40 26.37
CA ALA A 315 -10.04 7.61 27.59
C ALA A 315 -9.18 8.37 28.62
N SER A 316 -9.73 9.44 29.16
CA SER A 316 -9.10 10.25 30.20
C SER A 316 -10.18 10.73 31.17
N GLY A 317 -10.12 10.26 32.40
CA GLY A 317 -11.16 10.51 33.41
C GLY A 317 -12.54 10.05 32.92
N LYS A 318 -13.52 10.95 32.95
CA LYS A 318 -14.90 10.68 32.50
C LYS A 318 -15.08 10.77 30.96
N LYS A 319 -14.08 11.26 30.23
CA LYS A 319 -14.15 11.44 28.78
C LYS A 319 -13.64 10.19 28.05
N ARG A 320 -14.44 9.69 27.10
CA ARG A 320 -14.07 8.59 26.21
C ARG A 320 -14.35 8.99 24.77
N ALA A 321 -13.34 8.97 23.92
CA ALA A 321 -13.47 9.22 22.49
C ALA A 321 -12.98 8.01 21.70
N VAL A 322 -13.68 7.70 20.61
CA VAL A 322 -13.27 6.66 19.66
C VAL A 322 -12.84 7.34 18.37
N LEU A 323 -11.56 7.23 18.06
CA LEU A 323 -10.92 7.93 16.94
C LEU A 323 -10.49 6.96 15.85
N ALA A 324 -10.34 7.48 14.65
CA ALA A 324 -9.67 6.76 13.57
C ALA A 324 -8.16 6.65 13.85
N ARG A 325 -7.59 5.50 13.53
CA ARG A 325 -6.15 5.29 13.66
C ARG A 325 -5.43 5.97 12.48
N HIS A 326 -4.61 6.98 12.73
CA HIS A 326 -3.85 7.71 11.71
C HIS A 326 -2.50 7.07 11.40
N ILE A 327 -1.82 6.52 12.42
CA ILE A 327 -0.56 5.77 12.23
C ILE A 327 -0.92 4.36 11.77
N ARG A 328 -0.68 4.08 10.48
CA ARG A 328 -1.06 2.83 9.83
C ARG A 328 -0.27 2.61 8.54
N ASN A 329 -0.24 1.38 8.05
CA ASN A 329 0.22 1.08 6.70
C ASN A 329 -0.77 1.69 5.68
N ARG A 330 -0.36 2.77 5.00
CA ARG A 330 -1.22 3.50 4.06
C ARG A 330 -1.62 2.66 2.84
N ARG A 331 -0.72 1.79 2.36
CA ARG A 331 -0.98 0.94 1.19
C ARG A 331 -2.02 -0.12 1.50
N LEU A 332 -1.87 -0.77 2.64
CA LEU A 332 -2.84 -1.76 3.11
C LEU A 332 -4.20 -1.13 3.41
N TYR A 333 -4.20 0.04 4.06
CA TYR A 333 -5.44 0.75 4.35
C TYR A 333 -6.20 1.11 3.06
N ASP A 334 -5.50 1.62 2.04
CA ASP A 334 -6.08 1.93 0.73
C ASP A 334 -6.66 0.66 0.06
N ALA A 335 -5.93 -0.45 0.11
CA ALA A 335 -6.41 -1.72 -0.43
C ALA A 335 -7.67 -2.23 0.31
N ILE A 336 -7.71 -2.09 1.64
CA ILE A 336 -8.87 -2.52 2.44
C ILE A 336 -10.09 -1.60 2.23
N ASP A 337 -9.89 -0.29 2.05
CA ASP A 337 -10.98 0.66 1.75
C ASP A 337 -11.62 0.31 0.40
N GLN A 338 -10.81 0.04 -0.63
CA GLN A 338 -11.28 -0.44 -1.93
C GLN A 338 -11.97 -1.80 -1.83
N TRP A 339 -11.40 -2.74 -1.07
CA TRP A 339 -12.01 -4.04 -0.81
C TRP A 339 -13.38 -3.89 -0.16
N ALA A 340 -13.48 -3.10 0.90
CA ALA A 340 -14.75 -2.85 1.58
C ALA A 340 -15.80 -2.26 0.62
N PHE A 341 -15.39 -1.35 -0.26
CA PHE A 341 -16.29 -0.79 -1.28
C PHE A 341 -16.75 -1.86 -2.28
N CYS A 342 -15.84 -2.66 -2.84
CA CYS A 342 -16.17 -3.73 -3.78
C CYS A 342 -17.05 -4.82 -3.13
N ALA A 343 -16.87 -5.10 -1.84
CA ALA A 343 -17.68 -6.08 -1.11
C ALA A 343 -19.15 -5.69 -1.00
N LEU A 344 -19.52 -4.40 -1.12
CA LEU A 344 -20.91 -3.94 -1.06
C LEU A 344 -21.80 -4.51 -2.16
N THR A 345 -21.22 -4.82 -3.31
CA THR A 345 -21.96 -5.43 -4.44
C THR A 345 -21.82 -6.94 -4.48
N ALA A 346 -20.83 -7.51 -3.80
CA ALA A 346 -20.50 -8.92 -3.86
C ALA A 346 -21.05 -9.75 -2.68
N SER A 347 -21.43 -9.11 -1.55
CA SER A 347 -21.91 -9.77 -0.35
C SER A 347 -23.13 -9.05 0.24
N PRO A 348 -24.28 -9.74 0.34
CA PRO A 348 -25.48 -9.22 1.02
C PRO A 348 -25.20 -8.86 2.49
N GLY A 349 -24.42 -9.67 3.20
CA GLY A 349 -24.03 -9.41 4.58
C GLY A 349 -23.15 -8.18 4.75
N ALA A 350 -22.18 -7.97 3.84
CA ALA A 350 -21.36 -6.76 3.82
C ALA A 350 -22.21 -5.52 3.55
N ARG A 351 -23.15 -5.61 2.61
CA ARG A 351 -24.10 -4.54 2.28
C ARG A 351 -24.97 -4.19 3.48
N ALA A 352 -25.61 -5.17 4.08
CA ALA A 352 -26.47 -4.97 5.26
C ALA A 352 -25.68 -4.35 6.44
N PHE A 353 -24.44 -4.79 6.64
CA PHE A 353 -23.55 -4.22 7.66
C PHE A 353 -23.26 -2.74 7.39
N TYR A 354 -22.91 -2.40 6.18
CA TYR A 354 -22.64 -1.02 5.78
C TYR A 354 -23.89 -0.14 5.94
N ASP A 355 -25.05 -0.60 5.43
CA ASP A 355 -26.31 0.15 5.50
C ASP A 355 -26.75 0.40 6.96
N GLN A 356 -26.54 -0.56 7.86
CA GLN A 356 -26.78 -0.37 9.30
C GLN A 356 -25.91 0.74 9.89
N HIS A 357 -24.63 0.79 9.55
CA HIS A 357 -23.73 1.86 9.99
C HIS A 357 -24.15 3.23 9.42
N ARG A 358 -24.58 3.27 8.14
CA ARG A 358 -25.10 4.50 7.53
C ARG A 358 -26.39 4.97 8.19
N ALA A 359 -27.29 4.05 8.52
CA ALA A 359 -28.53 4.36 9.24
C ALA A 359 -28.27 4.85 10.67
N ALA A 360 -27.20 4.39 11.32
CA ALA A 360 -26.75 4.86 12.62
C ALA A 360 -26.04 6.24 12.58
N GLY A 361 -25.91 6.88 11.39
CA GLY A 361 -25.32 8.20 11.23
C GLY A 361 -23.85 8.23 10.87
N ASP A 362 -23.18 7.07 10.70
CA ASP A 362 -21.79 7.03 10.25
C ASP A 362 -21.63 7.62 8.84
N LEU A 363 -20.58 8.41 8.62
CA LEU A 363 -20.23 8.89 7.29
C LEU A 363 -19.78 7.73 6.38
N HIS A 364 -19.82 7.93 5.06
CA HIS A 364 -19.49 6.90 4.06
C HIS A 364 -18.16 6.17 4.37
N HIS A 365 -17.07 6.90 4.47
CA HIS A 365 -15.76 6.30 4.77
C HIS A 365 -15.64 5.74 6.20
N GLN A 366 -16.47 6.20 7.14
CA GLN A 366 -16.53 5.64 8.49
C GLN A 366 -17.18 4.25 8.45
N ALA A 367 -18.30 4.12 7.74
CA ALA A 367 -18.98 2.83 7.53
C ALA A 367 -18.12 1.85 6.73
N LEU A 368 -17.42 2.31 5.66
CA LEU A 368 -16.46 1.47 4.92
C LEU A 368 -15.30 0.98 5.80
N ARG A 369 -14.75 1.85 6.65
CA ARG A 369 -13.69 1.44 7.59
C ARG A 369 -14.18 0.40 8.60
N ALA A 370 -15.40 0.54 9.11
CA ALA A 370 -16.01 -0.45 9.99
C ALA A 370 -16.21 -1.80 9.27
N LEU A 371 -16.66 -1.77 8.01
CA LEU A 371 -16.78 -2.95 7.17
C LEU A 371 -15.41 -3.58 6.89
N GLY A 372 -14.41 -2.79 6.49
CA GLY A 372 -13.03 -3.27 6.28
C GLY A 372 -12.45 -3.93 7.54
N ASN A 373 -12.70 -3.36 8.72
CA ASN A 373 -12.30 -3.98 9.99
C ASN A 373 -12.97 -5.35 10.22
N ARG A 374 -14.23 -5.52 9.83
CA ARG A 374 -14.94 -6.81 9.88
C ARG A 374 -14.35 -7.80 8.89
N LEU A 375 -14.14 -7.38 7.63
CA LEU A 375 -13.58 -8.21 6.57
C LEU A 375 -12.17 -8.72 6.89
N VAL A 376 -11.31 -7.87 7.48
CA VAL A 376 -9.97 -8.29 7.96
C VAL A 376 -10.08 -9.38 9.04
N GLY A 377 -11.09 -9.31 9.90
CA GLY A 377 -11.33 -10.36 10.89
C GLY A 377 -11.79 -11.67 10.28
N ILE A 378 -12.62 -11.62 9.24
CA ILE A 378 -13.08 -12.79 8.49
C ILE A 378 -11.89 -13.42 7.74
N LEU A 379 -11.09 -12.62 7.02
CA LEU A 379 -9.87 -13.07 6.36
C LEU A 379 -8.92 -13.77 7.34
N HIS A 380 -8.71 -13.18 8.53
CA HIS A 380 -7.87 -13.83 9.55
C HIS A 380 -8.38 -15.22 9.93
N GLY A 381 -9.69 -15.37 10.08
CA GLY A 381 -10.32 -16.67 10.35
C GLY A 381 -10.11 -17.67 9.21
N CYS A 382 -10.34 -17.24 7.97
CA CYS A 382 -10.13 -18.08 6.78
C CYS A 382 -8.68 -18.57 6.67
N LEU A 383 -7.70 -17.68 6.81
CA LEU A 383 -6.28 -18.02 6.77
C LEU A 383 -5.86 -18.95 7.92
N ARG A 384 -6.32 -18.69 9.15
CA ARG A 384 -5.97 -19.51 10.31
C ARG A 384 -6.48 -20.94 10.21
N HIS A 385 -7.64 -21.13 9.57
CA HIS A 385 -8.28 -22.43 9.46
C HIS A 385 -8.12 -23.06 8.06
N HIS A 386 -7.38 -22.42 7.15
CA HIS A 386 -7.23 -22.80 5.74
C HIS A 386 -8.57 -23.13 5.08
N THR A 387 -9.56 -22.24 5.27
CA THR A 387 -10.92 -22.40 4.73
C THR A 387 -11.30 -21.22 3.87
N ASN A 388 -12.04 -21.49 2.80
CA ASN A 388 -12.64 -20.44 1.98
C ASN A 388 -13.71 -19.67 2.74
N TYR A 389 -14.02 -18.48 2.25
CA TYR A 389 -15.09 -17.66 2.77
C TYR A 389 -16.46 -18.33 2.61
N ASP A 390 -17.27 -18.24 3.64
CA ASP A 390 -18.67 -18.66 3.66
C ASP A 390 -19.54 -17.49 4.14
N GLU A 391 -20.46 -17.07 3.28
CA GLU A 391 -21.34 -15.92 3.55
C GLU A 391 -22.19 -16.12 4.80
N GLN A 392 -22.82 -17.29 4.93
CA GLN A 392 -23.73 -17.56 6.04
C GLN A 392 -22.97 -17.56 7.38
N ARG A 393 -21.83 -18.26 7.41
CA ARG A 393 -20.97 -18.34 8.60
C ARG A 393 -20.39 -16.98 8.99
N ALA A 394 -19.96 -16.18 8.03
CA ALA A 394 -19.35 -14.87 8.27
C ALA A 394 -20.32 -13.87 8.93
N TRP A 395 -21.64 -14.01 8.64
CA TRP A 395 -22.67 -13.07 9.09
C TRP A 395 -23.73 -13.69 10.02
N ALA A 396 -23.60 -14.97 10.41
CA ALA A 396 -24.56 -15.71 11.25
C ALA A 396 -24.95 -14.99 12.55
N HIS A 397 -24.00 -14.37 13.23
CA HIS A 397 -24.23 -13.67 14.52
C HIS A 397 -25.11 -12.41 14.41
N ARG A 398 -25.47 -11.98 13.21
CA ARG A 398 -26.35 -10.81 13.01
C ARG A 398 -27.78 -11.18 12.64
N GLN A 399 -28.02 -12.42 12.24
CA GLN A 399 -29.36 -12.91 11.98
C GLN A 399 -30.13 -13.27 13.26
N THR A 400 -29.42 -13.36 14.40
CA THR A 400 -29.97 -13.82 15.69
C THR A 400 -30.32 -12.70 16.68
N THR A 401 -30.27 -11.42 16.31
CA THR A 401 -30.76 -10.35 17.17
C THR A 401 -32.07 -9.78 16.58
N PRO A 402 -33.25 -10.29 16.94
CA PRO A 402 -34.49 -9.57 16.70
C PRO A 402 -34.43 -8.27 17.50
N ASN A 403 -34.89 -7.21 16.90
CA ASN A 403 -35.06 -5.89 17.47
C ASN A 403 -35.95 -5.98 18.73
N THR A 404 -35.35 -6.17 19.91
CA THR A 404 -36.06 -6.11 21.21
C THR A 404 -35.58 -4.88 21.93
N GLN A 405 -35.93 -3.70 21.38
CA GLN A 405 -36.02 -2.46 22.13
C GLN A 405 -37.04 -1.54 21.43
N ALA A 406 -38.31 -1.88 21.60
CA ALA A 406 -39.42 -0.96 21.48
C ALA A 406 -40.37 -1.32 22.65
N ALA A 407 -40.17 -0.72 23.78
CA ALA A 407 -41.18 -0.43 24.81
C ALA A 407 -40.60 0.61 25.78
#